data_e240884c0e39757a2760c9643995c164
#
_entry.id   e240884c0e39757a2760c9643995c164
#
_cell.length_a   1.000
_cell.length_b   1.000
_cell.length_c   1.000
_cell.angle_alpha   90.00
_cell.angle_beta   90.00
_cell.angle_gamma   90.00
#
_symmetry.space_group_name_H-M   'P 1'
#
loop_
_entity.id
_entity.type
_entity.pdbx_description
1 polymer ?
#
loop_
_entity_poly.entity_id
_entity_poly.type
_entity_poly.pdbx_seq_one_letter_code
_entity_poly.pdbx_strand_id
1 'polypeptide(L)'
;MSSKIIPPVDELTPRLFRETFQRIIELKRKAGVKPILDNPQDLRERAKLYATEYRNGALGWASNIWSRSAANTVIVEKDEDLRVEHKQLMLRVLEHILAQGPLIKVDGYYGRPGTKVQMHTRVYVDPQFPDLAYRWSQLVFPAPPDGVPEAELFVIPHYLGNPLIPGTNRLMAILVFPQHNLSIITLSSYQGEIKKGALRHWIYHVYKKGCTGEHAALREFTVRTIDNEWRRVTLVIWGLTGSGKSTHGFYTWTERNSKIYLEKFGLNPLEYVRDQKIRNDDIVAICEDRVYGSERGAWVKTEDLTPEQEAMWNACSSPRALHENTEFNSEGNPSFEGVLFQYFGMLNRNARSVVYLEDTGYFDGQVDSDGPMNTAVFLSPGYFTDYAWVKLNKPEFIAKALADGRTVGHPAQARELVGRVRFVPRYSEFTIGVGDDAHVLRFYEFLKKWESKGHRVEVFMWNTTGRIVAEYKWGEVKVGEKTLRIPEPVLQIKDGVPKPVGGTRPTIEETEFFLLQATRGAVKWKPHPVWGEKVLVPAEVPGIPSERLKELDPTSYLSLDEFRELLKAQVEYSKLILSQLGLKLPPEVLHAMDF
;
A
#
# COMPACT_ATOMS: atom_id res chain seq x y z
N MET A 1 30.63 -30.69 -14.65
CA MET A 1 29.90 -31.05 -13.40
C MET A 1 28.56 -30.31 -13.24
N SER A 2 28.39 -29.10 -13.77
CA SER A 2 27.12 -28.35 -13.62
C SER A 2 25.90 -29.01 -14.26
N SER A 3 26.07 -29.64 -15.44
CA SER A 3 24.98 -30.27 -16.19
C SER A 3 24.29 -31.51 -15.55
N LYS A 4 24.87 -32.03 -14.46
CA LYS A 4 24.27 -33.16 -13.70
C LYS A 4 23.47 -32.70 -12.47
N ILE A 5 23.58 -31.43 -12.05
CA ILE A 5 22.97 -30.89 -10.83
C ILE A 5 21.76 -30.06 -11.18
N ILE A 6 21.92 -29.18 -12.16
CA ILE A 6 20.86 -28.33 -12.66
C ILE A 6 20.18 -28.99 -13.84
N PRO A 7 18.85 -29.16 -13.83
CA PRO A 7 18.10 -29.82 -14.92
C PRO A 7 18.13 -28.98 -16.20
N PRO A 8 17.81 -29.58 -17.34
CA PRO A 8 17.57 -28.83 -18.58
C PRO A 8 16.51 -27.74 -18.38
N VAL A 9 16.68 -26.62 -19.08
CA VAL A 9 15.78 -25.46 -18.95
C VAL A 9 14.31 -25.84 -19.21
N ASP A 10 14.05 -26.70 -20.18
CA ASP A 10 12.68 -27.07 -20.56
C ASP A 10 11.94 -27.89 -19.46
N GLU A 11 12.67 -28.52 -18.57
CA GLU A 11 12.11 -29.31 -17.46
C GLU A 11 11.85 -28.43 -16.21
N LEU A 12 12.38 -27.20 -16.15
CA LEU A 12 12.28 -26.35 -14.97
C LEU A 12 10.82 -25.95 -14.68
N THR A 13 10.42 -26.27 -13.44
CA THR A 13 9.19 -25.80 -12.79
C THR A 13 9.55 -25.18 -11.45
N PRO A 14 8.66 -24.42 -10.79
CA PRO A 14 8.90 -23.89 -9.45
C PRO A 14 9.21 -24.97 -8.40
N ARG A 15 8.59 -26.14 -8.54
CA ARG A 15 8.88 -27.31 -7.71
C ARG A 15 10.31 -27.81 -7.94
N LEU A 16 10.68 -28.05 -9.20
CA LEU A 16 12.01 -28.54 -9.55
C LEU A 16 13.10 -27.51 -9.24
N PHE A 17 12.79 -26.22 -9.30
CA PHE A 17 13.67 -25.14 -8.83
C PHE A 17 14.04 -25.34 -7.35
N ARG A 18 13.06 -25.56 -6.47
CA ARG A 18 13.31 -25.80 -5.04
C ARG A 18 14.10 -27.08 -4.80
N GLU A 19 13.73 -28.17 -5.47
CA GLU A 19 14.46 -29.45 -5.36
C GLU A 19 15.91 -29.29 -5.78
N THR A 20 16.16 -28.58 -6.87
CA THR A 20 17.52 -28.29 -7.37
C THR A 20 18.29 -27.38 -6.41
N PHE A 21 17.64 -26.36 -5.87
CA PHE A 21 18.23 -25.52 -4.83
C PHE A 21 18.69 -26.37 -3.63
N GLN A 22 17.87 -27.28 -3.12
CA GLN A 22 18.25 -28.16 -2.01
C GLN A 22 19.44 -29.06 -2.38
N ARG A 23 19.48 -29.59 -3.60
CA ARG A 23 20.63 -30.36 -4.09
C ARG A 23 21.93 -29.53 -4.14
N ILE A 24 21.84 -28.27 -4.55
CA ILE A 24 23.00 -27.35 -4.53
C ILE A 24 23.48 -27.13 -3.09
N ILE A 25 22.57 -26.93 -2.13
CA ILE A 25 22.90 -26.77 -0.72
C ILE A 25 23.64 -28.00 -0.16
N GLU A 26 23.11 -29.20 -0.44
CA GLU A 26 23.74 -30.45 -0.02
C GLU A 26 25.12 -30.65 -0.65
N LEU A 27 25.27 -30.36 -1.96
CA LEU A 27 26.54 -30.44 -2.64
C LEU A 27 27.60 -29.54 -2.00
N LYS A 28 27.25 -28.27 -1.73
CA LYS A 28 28.15 -27.32 -1.09
C LYS A 28 28.57 -27.81 0.31
N ARG A 29 27.64 -28.34 1.10
CA ARG A 29 27.93 -28.94 2.41
C ARG A 29 28.91 -30.12 2.29
N LYS A 30 28.70 -31.02 1.34
CA LYS A 30 29.60 -32.15 1.07
C LYS A 30 31.00 -31.69 0.62
N ALA A 31 31.08 -30.54 -0.04
CA ALA A 31 32.34 -29.93 -0.45
C ALA A 31 33.02 -29.09 0.67
N GLY A 32 32.46 -29.08 1.89
CA GLY A 32 32.99 -28.31 3.02
C GLY A 32 32.69 -26.81 2.93
N VAL A 33 31.86 -26.38 1.98
CA VAL A 33 31.47 -24.98 1.82
C VAL A 33 30.19 -24.73 2.60
N LYS A 34 30.18 -23.69 3.45
CA LYS A 34 28.95 -23.24 4.13
C LYS A 34 27.97 -22.64 3.11
N PRO A 35 26.83 -23.25 2.81
CA PRO A 35 25.95 -22.78 1.74
C PRO A 35 24.96 -21.71 2.20
N ILE A 36 24.65 -21.66 3.49
CA ILE A 36 23.65 -20.78 4.09
C ILE A 36 24.22 -20.14 5.35
N LEU A 37 23.94 -18.85 5.52
CA LEU A 37 24.08 -18.12 6.77
C LEU A 37 22.68 -18.00 7.38
N ASP A 38 22.39 -18.89 8.34
CA ASP A 38 21.11 -18.92 9.04
C ASP A 38 21.02 -17.82 10.09
N ASN A 39 20.01 -16.94 10.00
CA ASN A 39 19.71 -15.89 10.98
C ASN A 39 20.98 -15.35 11.65
N PRO A 40 21.90 -14.76 10.88
CA PRO A 40 23.18 -14.38 11.45
C PRO A 40 22.97 -13.37 12.57
N GLN A 41 23.43 -13.72 13.77
CA GLN A 41 23.39 -12.81 14.93
C GLN A 41 24.13 -11.50 14.64
N ASP A 42 25.12 -11.56 13.71
CA ASP A 42 25.89 -10.45 13.21
C ASP A 42 25.28 -9.75 11.99
N LEU A 43 24.02 -10.05 11.64
CA LEU A 43 23.36 -9.51 10.44
C LEU A 43 23.35 -7.97 10.41
N ARG A 44 23.11 -7.34 11.56
CA ARG A 44 23.19 -5.88 11.70
C ARG A 44 24.61 -5.36 11.38
N GLU A 45 25.63 -5.99 11.91
CA GLU A 45 27.03 -5.58 11.69
C GLU A 45 27.45 -5.80 10.24
N ARG A 46 26.99 -6.87 9.60
CA ARG A 46 27.19 -7.09 8.15
C ARG A 46 26.50 -6.01 7.33
N ALA A 47 25.25 -5.68 7.66
CA ALA A 47 24.52 -4.62 6.98
C ALA A 47 25.17 -3.24 7.19
N LYS A 48 25.70 -2.98 8.37
CA LYS A 48 26.37 -1.73 8.74
C LYS A 48 27.61 -1.45 7.90
N LEU A 49 28.32 -2.47 7.39
CA LEU A 49 29.49 -2.29 6.54
C LEU A 49 29.20 -1.50 5.25
N TYR A 50 27.94 -1.46 4.81
CA TYR A 50 27.49 -0.77 3.60
C TYR A 50 26.57 0.41 3.91
N ALA A 51 26.40 0.75 5.19
CA ALA A 51 25.50 1.80 5.62
C ALA A 51 26.17 3.17 5.73
N THR A 52 25.39 4.21 5.52
CA THR A 52 25.65 5.53 6.08
C THR A 52 25.15 5.54 7.52
N GLU A 53 25.99 5.88 8.48
CA GLU A 53 25.58 6.09 9.87
C GLU A 53 25.29 7.58 10.09
N TYR A 54 24.06 7.90 10.44
CA TYR A 54 23.65 9.27 10.73
C TYR A 54 24.07 9.67 12.15
N ARG A 55 24.19 10.98 12.39
CA ARG A 55 24.59 11.52 13.70
C ARG A 55 23.69 11.09 14.85
N ASN A 56 22.41 10.87 14.58
CA ASN A 56 21.44 10.36 15.57
C ASN A 56 21.57 8.85 15.82
N GLY A 57 22.47 8.14 15.14
CA GLY A 57 22.69 6.69 15.27
C GLY A 57 21.85 5.82 14.34
N ALA A 58 20.94 6.40 13.55
CA ALA A 58 20.20 5.68 12.52
C ALA A 58 21.13 5.21 11.39
N LEU A 59 20.70 4.19 10.64
CA LEU A 59 21.45 3.65 9.51
C LEU A 59 20.68 3.90 8.20
N GLY A 60 21.42 4.15 7.12
CA GLY A 60 20.85 4.36 5.80
C GLY A 60 21.60 3.66 4.68
N TRP A 61 20.89 3.27 3.64
CA TRP A 61 21.44 2.64 2.44
C TRP A 61 20.85 3.26 1.19
N ALA A 62 21.59 3.24 0.11
CA ALA A 62 21.12 3.58 -1.21
C ALA A 62 20.72 2.30 -1.97
N SER A 63 19.53 2.30 -2.57
CA SER A 63 19.16 1.26 -3.51
C SER A 63 19.78 1.54 -4.86
N ASN A 64 20.64 0.65 -5.34
CA ASN A 64 21.28 0.78 -6.66
C ASN A 64 20.26 0.63 -7.78
N ILE A 65 19.29 -0.24 -7.58
CA ILE A 65 18.22 -0.54 -8.54
C ILE A 65 16.92 -0.58 -7.78
N TRP A 66 16.01 0.27 -8.19
CA TRP A 66 14.67 0.40 -7.65
C TRP A 66 13.66 0.37 -8.78
N SER A 67 12.54 -0.20 -8.52
CA SER A 67 11.54 -0.41 -9.51
C SER A 67 10.15 -0.34 -8.93
N ARG A 68 9.22 -0.38 -9.83
CA ARG A 68 7.81 -0.47 -9.55
C ARG A 68 7.41 -1.92 -9.60
N SER A 69 7.13 -2.51 -8.45
CA SER A 69 6.75 -3.92 -8.31
C SER A 69 5.74 -4.37 -9.35
N ALA A 70 4.68 -3.59 -9.56
CA ALA A 70 3.61 -3.94 -10.49
C ALA A 70 4.09 -4.01 -11.95
N ALA A 71 4.95 -3.07 -12.39
CA ALA A 71 5.40 -2.99 -13.79
C ALA A 71 6.35 -4.12 -14.19
N ASN A 72 7.07 -4.69 -13.22
CA ASN A 72 8.13 -5.69 -13.47
C ASN A 72 7.81 -7.05 -12.85
N THR A 73 6.61 -7.22 -12.31
CA THR A 73 6.14 -8.50 -11.75
C THR A 73 5.42 -9.30 -12.81
N VAL A 74 5.84 -10.55 -12.94
CA VAL A 74 5.18 -11.58 -13.74
C VAL A 74 4.58 -12.60 -12.79
N ILE A 75 3.26 -12.69 -12.78
CA ILE A 75 2.52 -13.68 -12.00
C ILE A 75 2.28 -14.88 -12.91
N VAL A 76 2.77 -16.04 -12.50
CA VAL A 76 2.58 -17.31 -13.18
C VAL A 76 1.60 -18.12 -12.32
N GLU A 77 0.33 -18.04 -12.68
CA GLU A 77 -0.76 -18.64 -11.87
C GLU A 77 -0.72 -20.18 -11.93
N LYS A 78 -0.33 -20.75 -13.06
CA LYS A 78 -0.25 -22.19 -13.27
C LYS A 78 1.06 -22.57 -13.95
N ASP A 79 1.51 -23.81 -13.73
CA ASP A 79 2.74 -24.33 -14.34
C ASP A 79 2.66 -24.36 -15.88
N GLU A 80 1.46 -24.50 -16.45
CA GLU A 80 1.23 -24.47 -17.90
C GLU A 80 1.49 -23.07 -18.50
N ASP A 81 1.43 -22.01 -17.68
CA ASP A 81 1.70 -20.62 -18.10
C ASP A 81 3.21 -20.28 -18.10
N LEU A 82 4.07 -21.25 -17.71
CA LEU A 82 5.51 -21.08 -17.71
C LEU A 82 6.05 -20.96 -19.14
N ARG A 83 6.66 -19.80 -19.42
CA ARG A 83 7.34 -19.55 -20.69
C ARG A 83 8.83 -19.87 -20.57
N VAL A 84 9.48 -20.01 -21.72
CA VAL A 84 10.92 -20.30 -21.78
C VAL A 84 11.77 -19.24 -21.08
N GLU A 85 11.38 -17.95 -21.19
CA GLU A 85 12.07 -16.86 -20.53
C GLU A 85 11.98 -16.93 -19.00
N HIS A 86 10.86 -17.40 -18.44
CA HIS A 86 10.72 -17.62 -16.99
C HIS A 86 11.65 -18.75 -16.52
N LYS A 87 11.67 -19.84 -17.26
CA LYS A 87 12.54 -20.99 -16.99
C LYS A 87 14.03 -20.63 -17.12
N GLN A 88 14.38 -19.81 -18.12
CA GLN A 88 15.74 -19.31 -18.28
C GLN A 88 16.18 -18.45 -17.07
N LEU A 89 15.31 -17.59 -16.57
CA LEU A 89 15.65 -16.78 -15.39
C LEU A 89 15.82 -17.66 -14.14
N MET A 90 14.93 -18.63 -13.94
CA MET A 90 15.08 -19.63 -12.86
C MET A 90 16.40 -20.39 -12.95
N LEU A 91 16.78 -20.81 -14.16
CA LEU A 91 18.05 -21.46 -14.44
C LEU A 91 19.24 -20.56 -14.01
N ARG A 92 19.25 -19.30 -14.45
CA ARG A 92 20.30 -18.33 -14.12
C ARG A 92 20.42 -18.08 -12.63
N VAL A 93 19.30 -18.03 -11.91
CA VAL A 93 19.31 -17.92 -10.44
C VAL A 93 19.97 -19.15 -9.81
N LEU A 94 19.65 -20.36 -10.26
CA LEU A 94 20.29 -21.59 -9.75
C LEU A 94 21.79 -21.64 -10.06
N GLU A 95 22.20 -21.25 -11.26
CA GLU A 95 23.62 -21.15 -11.65
C GLU A 95 24.36 -20.13 -10.78
N HIS A 96 23.76 -18.96 -10.53
CA HIS A 96 24.31 -17.95 -9.65
C HIS A 96 24.48 -18.48 -8.22
N ILE A 97 23.45 -19.10 -7.65
CA ILE A 97 23.48 -19.72 -6.31
C ILE A 97 24.55 -20.81 -6.23
N LEU A 98 24.73 -21.60 -7.28
CA LEU A 98 25.77 -22.62 -7.33
C LEU A 98 27.18 -22.01 -7.30
N ALA A 99 27.39 -20.90 -8.04
CA ALA A 99 28.69 -20.27 -8.20
C ALA A 99 29.09 -19.37 -7.01
N GLN A 100 28.13 -18.73 -6.34
CA GLN A 100 28.36 -17.75 -5.29
C GLN A 100 28.59 -18.38 -3.90
N GLY A 101 28.95 -17.51 -2.92
CA GLY A 101 29.09 -17.84 -1.50
C GLY A 101 27.76 -18.23 -0.83
N PRO A 102 27.74 -18.22 0.50
CA PRO A 102 26.53 -18.60 1.24
C PRO A 102 25.45 -17.53 1.07
N LEU A 103 24.19 -17.97 0.78
CA LEU A 103 23.04 -17.06 0.90
C LEU A 103 22.77 -16.72 2.36
N ILE A 104 22.31 -15.49 2.61
CA ILE A 104 21.75 -15.11 3.90
C ILE A 104 20.31 -15.62 3.93
N LYS A 105 19.96 -16.41 4.95
CA LYS A 105 18.61 -16.90 5.18
C LYS A 105 18.04 -16.20 6.40
N VAL A 106 16.86 -15.62 6.24
CA VAL A 106 16.11 -15.01 7.35
C VAL A 106 14.68 -15.51 7.34
N ASP A 107 14.19 -15.88 8.51
CA ASP A 107 12.83 -16.33 8.76
C ASP A 107 12.04 -15.27 9.52
N GLY A 108 10.77 -15.10 9.16
CA GLY A 108 9.88 -14.13 9.79
C GLY A 108 8.41 -14.49 9.62
N TYR A 109 7.55 -13.95 10.48
CA TYR A 109 6.11 -14.10 10.34
C TYR A 109 5.48 -12.81 9.83
N TYR A 110 4.65 -12.92 8.81
CA TYR A 110 3.59 -11.96 8.53
C TYR A 110 2.33 -12.37 9.29
N GLY A 111 1.61 -11.37 9.86
CA GLY A 111 0.60 -11.61 10.87
C GLY A 111 1.21 -11.99 12.22
N ARG A 112 0.63 -11.50 13.29
CA ARG A 112 1.13 -11.72 14.65
C ARG A 112 1.19 -13.22 14.98
N PRO A 113 2.28 -13.71 15.59
CA PRO A 113 2.40 -15.10 16.00
C PRO A 113 1.24 -15.57 16.88
N GLY A 114 0.75 -16.78 16.62
CA GLY A 114 -0.39 -17.38 17.32
C GLY A 114 -1.76 -16.95 16.82
N THR A 115 -1.85 -16.09 15.81
CA THR A 115 -3.12 -15.72 15.16
C THR A 115 -3.42 -16.59 13.93
N LYS A 116 -4.69 -16.64 13.51
CA LYS A 116 -5.11 -17.40 12.33
C LYS A 116 -4.50 -16.88 11.00
N VAL A 117 -4.00 -15.64 11.00
CA VAL A 117 -3.41 -14.98 9.83
C VAL A 117 -1.89 -15.06 9.80
N GLN A 118 -1.27 -15.70 10.80
CA GLN A 118 0.17 -15.93 10.82
C GLN A 118 0.59 -16.73 9.57
N MET A 119 1.65 -16.27 8.91
CA MET A 119 2.29 -16.95 7.77
C MET A 119 3.80 -16.93 7.96
N HIS A 120 4.43 -18.10 8.04
CA HIS A 120 5.88 -18.22 8.08
C HIS A 120 6.46 -17.96 6.70
N THR A 121 7.29 -16.95 6.59
CA THR A 121 7.97 -16.56 5.36
C THR A 121 9.48 -16.67 5.53
N ARG A 122 10.14 -17.24 4.54
CA ARG A 122 11.59 -17.36 4.46
C ARG A 122 12.12 -16.56 3.29
N VAL A 123 13.17 -15.79 3.54
CA VAL A 123 13.85 -14.99 2.50
C VAL A 123 15.29 -15.47 2.39
N TYR A 124 15.72 -15.78 1.17
CA TYR A 124 17.11 -16.03 0.82
C TYR A 124 17.65 -14.81 0.07
N VAL A 125 18.67 -14.18 0.61
CA VAL A 125 19.26 -12.96 0.04
C VAL A 125 20.71 -13.21 -0.36
N ASP A 126 21.10 -12.67 -1.50
CA ASP A 126 22.51 -12.66 -1.91
C ASP A 126 23.40 -12.03 -0.82
N PRO A 127 24.54 -12.63 -0.48
CA PRO A 127 25.38 -12.19 0.64
C PRO A 127 25.99 -10.79 0.46
N GLN A 128 25.97 -10.26 -0.76
CA GLN A 128 26.44 -8.89 -1.05
C GLN A 128 25.41 -7.81 -0.65
N PHE A 129 24.19 -8.21 -0.28
CA PHE A 129 23.09 -7.32 0.09
C PHE A 129 22.53 -7.64 1.50
N PRO A 130 23.37 -7.67 2.54
CA PRO A 130 22.94 -8.03 3.90
C PRO A 130 21.94 -7.04 4.49
N ASP A 131 21.96 -5.79 4.01
CA ASP A 131 21.02 -4.75 4.40
C ASP A 131 19.57 -5.09 4.06
N LEU A 132 19.32 -5.73 2.91
CA LEU A 132 17.99 -6.18 2.52
C LEU A 132 17.43 -7.21 3.51
N ALA A 133 18.25 -8.18 3.87
CA ALA A 133 17.88 -9.19 4.87
C ALA A 133 17.64 -8.56 6.24
N TYR A 134 18.53 -7.63 6.67
CA TYR A 134 18.42 -6.95 7.95
C TYR A 134 17.17 -6.08 8.03
N ARG A 135 16.95 -5.19 7.06
CA ARG A 135 15.77 -4.30 7.03
C ARG A 135 14.47 -5.10 7.00
N TRP A 136 14.42 -6.20 6.22
CA TRP A 136 13.25 -7.06 6.17
C TRP A 136 12.99 -7.72 7.54
N SER A 137 14.01 -8.22 8.23
CA SER A 137 13.89 -8.84 9.55
C SER A 137 13.32 -7.88 10.61
N GLN A 138 13.49 -6.56 10.44
CA GLN A 138 12.95 -5.57 11.35
C GLN A 138 11.47 -5.23 11.09
N LEU A 139 10.97 -5.52 9.89
CA LEU A 139 9.56 -5.33 9.53
C LEU A 139 8.66 -6.44 10.05
N VAL A 140 9.15 -7.67 10.06
CA VAL A 140 8.35 -8.87 10.35
C VAL A 140 8.49 -9.32 11.80
N PHE A 141 7.57 -10.15 12.27
CA PHE A 141 7.72 -10.81 13.57
C PHE A 141 8.77 -11.90 13.47
N PRO A 142 9.62 -12.10 14.50
CA PRO A 142 10.62 -13.16 14.50
C PRO A 142 9.98 -14.54 14.33
N ALA A 143 10.59 -15.40 13.49
CA ALA A 143 10.20 -16.79 13.33
C ALA A 143 11.40 -17.71 13.62
N PRO A 144 11.18 -18.96 14.10
CA PRO A 144 12.25 -19.91 14.32
C PRO A 144 12.88 -20.34 12.98
N PRO A 145 14.21 -20.44 12.88
CA PRO A 145 14.91 -20.77 11.64
C PRO A 145 14.67 -22.21 11.16
N ASP A 146 14.25 -23.10 12.06
CA ASP A 146 14.02 -24.53 11.77
C ASP A 146 12.58 -24.83 11.34
N GLY A 147 11.71 -23.80 11.32
CA GLY A 147 10.32 -23.96 10.87
C GLY A 147 10.23 -24.25 9.38
N VAL A 148 9.13 -24.87 8.96
CA VAL A 148 8.80 -25.05 7.54
C VAL A 148 8.09 -23.78 7.08
N PRO A 149 8.67 -23.02 6.12
CA PRO A 149 8.03 -21.79 5.64
C PRO A 149 6.81 -22.12 4.78
N GLU A 150 5.79 -21.27 4.90
CA GLU A 150 4.62 -21.29 4.03
C GLU A 150 4.86 -20.51 2.74
N ALA A 151 5.80 -19.56 2.75
CA ALA A 151 6.24 -18.83 1.56
C ALA A 151 7.76 -18.64 1.54
N GLU A 152 8.34 -18.67 0.35
CA GLU A 152 9.79 -18.48 0.15
C GLU A 152 10.07 -17.43 -0.92
N LEU A 153 11.04 -16.56 -0.63
CA LEU A 153 11.53 -15.56 -1.56
C LEU A 153 13.03 -15.75 -1.81
N PHE A 154 13.44 -15.70 -3.06
CA PHE A 154 14.83 -15.64 -3.49
C PHE A 154 15.12 -14.24 -4.02
N VAL A 155 16.07 -13.54 -3.41
CA VAL A 155 16.40 -12.14 -3.69
C VAL A 155 17.84 -12.08 -4.19
N ILE A 156 17.98 -11.95 -5.48
CA ILE A 156 19.26 -11.93 -6.19
C ILE A 156 19.35 -10.61 -6.99
N PRO A 157 19.84 -9.52 -6.40
CA PRO A 157 19.85 -8.20 -7.02
C PRO A 157 20.78 -8.04 -8.25
N HIS A 158 21.33 -9.12 -8.74
CA HIS A 158 22.19 -9.13 -9.93
C HIS A 158 21.36 -9.21 -11.21
N TYR A 159 21.91 -8.66 -12.30
CA TYR A 159 21.36 -8.87 -13.63
C TYR A 159 21.69 -10.29 -14.11
N LEU A 160 20.67 -11.11 -14.24
CA LEU A 160 20.80 -12.50 -14.67
C LEU A 160 20.13 -12.76 -16.02
N GLY A 161 19.68 -11.70 -16.68
CA GLY A 161 19.08 -11.79 -18.01
C GLY A 161 20.11 -12.09 -19.10
N ASN A 162 19.64 -12.57 -20.24
CA ASN A 162 20.45 -12.73 -21.45
C ASN A 162 19.81 -11.88 -22.57
N PRO A 163 20.51 -10.86 -23.11
CA PRO A 163 19.95 -9.99 -24.13
C PRO A 163 19.64 -10.69 -25.46
N LEU A 164 20.17 -11.90 -25.65
CA LEU A 164 19.91 -12.71 -26.83
C LEU A 164 18.64 -13.56 -26.72
N ILE A 165 18.06 -13.66 -25.51
CA ILE A 165 16.85 -14.46 -25.26
C ILE A 165 15.68 -13.50 -25.00
N PRO A 166 14.63 -13.53 -25.84
CA PRO A 166 13.43 -12.70 -25.63
C PRO A 166 12.86 -12.85 -24.21
N GLY A 167 12.48 -11.74 -23.60
CA GLY A 167 11.92 -11.72 -22.22
C GLY A 167 12.94 -11.73 -21.10
N THR A 168 14.18 -12.20 -21.31
CA THR A 168 15.26 -12.16 -20.31
C THR A 168 16.19 -10.94 -20.49
N ASN A 169 15.94 -10.13 -21.50
CA ASN A 169 16.66 -8.89 -21.75
C ASN A 169 16.12 -7.71 -20.95
N ARG A 170 15.10 -7.93 -20.12
CA ARG A 170 14.58 -6.89 -19.21
C ARG A 170 15.61 -6.59 -18.13
N LEU A 171 15.68 -5.32 -17.75
CA LEU A 171 16.58 -4.89 -16.67
C LEU A 171 16.20 -5.52 -15.33
N MET A 172 14.93 -5.85 -15.12
CA MET A 172 14.44 -6.49 -13.91
C MET A 172 13.29 -7.45 -14.21
N ALA A 173 13.25 -8.53 -13.45
CA ALA A 173 12.10 -9.43 -13.43
C ALA A 173 11.84 -9.94 -12.01
N ILE A 174 10.57 -9.91 -11.65
CA ILE A 174 10.05 -10.52 -10.42
C ILE A 174 9.09 -11.61 -10.85
N LEU A 175 9.43 -12.86 -10.59
CA LEU A 175 8.56 -13.99 -10.85
C LEU A 175 7.83 -14.37 -9.57
N VAL A 176 6.51 -14.50 -9.68
CA VAL A 176 5.64 -14.90 -8.56
C VAL A 176 4.86 -16.14 -8.97
N PHE A 177 4.93 -17.18 -8.16
CA PHE A 177 4.27 -18.45 -8.35
C PHE A 177 3.29 -18.71 -7.18
N PRO A 178 2.02 -18.25 -7.29
CA PRO A 178 1.06 -18.33 -6.19
C PRO A 178 0.80 -19.75 -5.69
N GLN A 179 0.64 -20.71 -6.59
CA GLN A 179 0.38 -22.12 -6.23
C GLN A 179 1.54 -22.75 -5.46
N HIS A 180 2.75 -22.25 -5.69
CA HIS A 180 3.96 -22.72 -5.02
C HIS A 180 4.38 -21.85 -3.82
N ASN A 181 3.69 -20.76 -3.55
CA ASN A 181 4.10 -19.76 -2.55
C ASN A 181 5.59 -19.37 -2.68
N LEU A 182 6.02 -19.10 -3.92
CA LEU A 182 7.40 -18.82 -4.27
C LEU A 182 7.48 -17.51 -5.03
N SER A 183 8.47 -16.67 -4.68
CA SER A 183 8.85 -15.51 -5.48
C SER A 183 10.36 -15.49 -5.74
N ILE A 184 10.74 -15.04 -6.94
CA ILE A 184 12.13 -14.84 -7.34
C ILE A 184 12.26 -13.39 -7.79
N ILE A 185 13.13 -12.64 -7.09
CA ILE A 185 13.34 -11.19 -7.30
C ILE A 185 14.77 -11.01 -7.83
N THR A 186 14.89 -10.47 -9.04
CA THR A 186 16.20 -10.20 -9.66
C THR A 186 16.36 -8.72 -9.98
N LEU A 187 17.59 -8.26 -10.04
CA LEU A 187 18.00 -6.89 -10.41
C LEU A 187 17.27 -5.80 -9.60
N SER A 188 17.00 -6.05 -8.34
CA SER A 188 16.45 -5.03 -7.44
C SER A 188 17.07 -5.14 -6.06
N SER A 189 17.70 -4.05 -5.61
CA SER A 189 18.16 -3.87 -4.24
C SER A 189 17.20 -2.99 -3.43
N TYR A 190 15.99 -2.79 -3.92
CA TYR A 190 14.96 -1.99 -3.30
C TYR A 190 14.14 -2.81 -2.30
N GLN A 191 14.10 -2.35 -1.03
CA GLN A 191 13.39 -3.05 0.06
C GLN A 191 11.93 -3.31 -0.24
N GLY A 192 11.29 -2.40 -0.98
CA GLY A 192 9.89 -2.51 -1.36
C GLY A 192 9.56 -3.79 -2.13
N GLU A 193 10.51 -4.32 -2.92
CA GLU A 193 10.27 -5.54 -3.70
C GLU A 193 10.19 -6.79 -2.81
N ILE A 194 11.05 -6.89 -1.78
CA ILE A 194 11.02 -8.01 -0.84
C ILE A 194 9.76 -7.95 0.01
N LYS A 195 9.49 -6.77 0.56
CA LYS A 195 8.32 -6.53 1.39
C LYS A 195 7.03 -6.87 0.64
N LYS A 196 6.83 -6.27 -0.53
CA LYS A 196 5.61 -6.47 -1.33
C LYS A 196 5.53 -7.88 -1.92
N GLY A 197 6.67 -8.48 -2.28
CA GLY A 197 6.75 -9.86 -2.72
C GLY A 197 6.19 -10.83 -1.68
N ALA A 198 6.57 -10.68 -0.42
CA ALA A 198 6.07 -11.50 0.68
C ALA A 198 4.59 -11.18 1.03
N LEU A 199 4.22 -9.89 1.05
CA LEU A 199 2.85 -9.47 1.34
C LEU A 199 1.83 -9.97 0.30
N ARG A 200 2.21 -10.16 -0.98
CA ARG A 200 1.36 -10.83 -1.97
C ARG A 200 0.95 -12.23 -1.51
N HIS A 201 1.91 -13.03 -1.06
CA HIS A 201 1.63 -14.37 -0.52
C HIS A 201 0.78 -14.31 0.74
N TRP A 202 1.00 -13.31 1.61
CA TRP A 202 0.20 -13.14 2.80
C TRP A 202 -1.25 -12.74 2.49
N ILE A 203 -1.50 -11.87 1.50
CA ILE A 203 -2.86 -11.54 1.02
C ILE A 203 -3.59 -12.81 0.57
N TYR A 204 -2.92 -13.66 -0.21
CA TYR A 204 -3.48 -14.93 -0.65
C TYR A 204 -3.68 -15.92 0.52
N HIS A 205 -2.73 -15.97 1.46
CA HIS A 205 -2.83 -16.80 2.67
C HIS A 205 -4.05 -16.42 3.51
N VAL A 206 -4.24 -15.14 3.83
CA VAL A 206 -5.38 -14.68 4.65
C VAL A 206 -6.71 -14.87 3.95
N TYR A 207 -6.73 -14.80 2.61
CA TYR A 207 -7.93 -15.13 1.84
C TYR A 207 -8.34 -16.59 2.08
N LYS A 208 -7.41 -17.53 2.05
CA LYS A 208 -7.66 -18.95 2.36
C LYS A 208 -8.12 -19.17 3.81
N LYS A 209 -7.80 -18.27 4.73
CA LYS A 209 -8.25 -18.27 6.13
C LYS A 209 -9.61 -17.59 6.36
N GLY A 210 -10.34 -17.24 5.28
CA GLY A 210 -11.67 -16.64 5.37
C GLY A 210 -11.68 -15.14 5.62
N CYS A 211 -10.55 -14.45 5.45
CA CYS A 211 -10.43 -12.99 5.54
C CYS A 211 -10.26 -12.37 4.15
N THR A 212 -10.24 -11.04 4.07
CA THR A 212 -9.78 -10.33 2.87
C THR A 212 -8.52 -9.53 3.22
N GLY A 213 -7.46 -9.68 2.41
CA GLY A 213 -6.22 -8.92 2.58
C GLY A 213 -6.32 -7.60 1.81
N GLU A 214 -6.15 -6.47 2.48
CA GLU A 214 -6.42 -5.15 1.93
C GLU A 214 -5.21 -4.22 2.01
N HIS A 215 -4.99 -3.43 0.96
CA HIS A 215 -3.96 -2.38 0.96
C HIS A 215 -4.47 -1.17 1.73
N ALA A 216 -4.37 -1.25 3.05
CA ALA A 216 -4.93 -0.28 3.96
C ALA A 216 -4.11 -0.13 5.25
N ALA A 217 -4.22 1.05 5.86
CA ALA A 217 -3.72 1.32 7.21
C ALA A 217 -4.78 1.03 8.26
N LEU A 218 -4.34 0.71 9.48
CA LEU A 218 -5.20 0.46 10.63
C LEU A 218 -4.83 1.40 11.78
N ARG A 219 -5.83 2.15 12.26
CA ARG A 219 -5.72 3.07 13.40
C ARG A 219 -6.91 2.89 14.32
N GLU A 220 -6.71 2.99 15.63
CA GLU A 220 -7.79 2.97 16.61
C GLU A 220 -7.73 4.18 17.53
N PHE A 221 -8.88 4.64 17.96
CA PHE A 221 -9.03 5.67 18.99
C PHE A 221 -10.42 5.60 19.61
N THR A 222 -10.59 6.25 20.77
CA THR A 222 -11.89 6.39 21.41
C THR A 222 -12.34 7.84 21.30
N VAL A 223 -13.58 8.05 20.83
CA VAL A 223 -14.15 9.39 20.63
C VAL A 223 -15.36 9.61 21.52
N ARG A 224 -15.50 10.83 22.05
CA ARG A 224 -16.70 11.27 22.75
C ARG A 224 -17.74 11.78 21.78
N THR A 225 -18.87 11.06 21.68
CA THR A 225 -20.00 11.38 20.78
C THR A 225 -20.74 12.64 21.21
N ILE A 226 -21.66 13.13 20.35
CA ILE A 226 -22.55 14.26 20.71
C ILE A 226 -23.47 13.92 21.88
N ASP A 227 -23.79 12.64 22.08
CA ASP A 227 -24.60 12.14 23.21
C ASP A 227 -23.77 11.97 24.48
N ASN A 228 -22.54 12.44 24.48
CA ASN A 228 -21.57 12.39 25.58
C ASN A 228 -21.13 10.98 25.99
N GLU A 229 -21.21 10.01 25.07
CA GLU A 229 -20.75 8.63 25.27
C GLU A 229 -19.37 8.43 24.63
N TRP A 230 -18.55 7.57 25.24
CA TRP A 230 -17.27 7.17 24.66
C TRP A 230 -17.43 5.98 23.74
N ARG A 231 -17.07 6.15 22.45
CA ARG A 231 -17.17 5.14 21.42
C ARG A 231 -15.80 4.82 20.83
N ARG A 232 -15.43 3.54 20.77
CA ARG A 232 -14.23 3.11 20.05
C ARG A 232 -14.44 3.20 18.55
N VAL A 233 -13.40 3.68 17.87
CA VAL A 233 -13.30 3.76 16.41
C VAL A 233 -12.17 2.83 15.98
N THR A 234 -12.51 1.78 15.24
CA THR A 234 -11.57 0.90 14.54
C THR A 234 -11.58 1.31 13.07
N LEU A 235 -10.61 2.11 12.69
CA LEU A 235 -10.53 2.80 11.41
C LEU A 235 -9.59 2.10 10.45
N VAL A 236 -10.11 1.72 9.28
CA VAL A 236 -9.31 1.17 8.17
C VAL A 236 -9.30 2.18 7.03
N ILE A 237 -8.11 2.50 6.51
CA ILE A 237 -7.90 3.54 5.50
C ILE A 237 -7.24 2.92 4.27
N TRP A 238 -7.99 2.81 3.17
CA TRP A 238 -7.47 2.35 1.88
C TRP A 238 -6.88 3.50 1.08
N GLY A 239 -5.84 3.22 0.31
CA GLY A 239 -5.28 4.19 -0.61
C GLY A 239 -3.98 3.74 -1.27
N LEU A 240 -3.76 4.21 -2.47
CA LEU A 240 -2.51 3.98 -3.21
C LEU A 240 -1.41 4.96 -2.78
N THR A 241 -0.20 4.69 -3.23
CA THR A 241 0.94 5.59 -3.03
C THR A 241 0.61 7.00 -3.51
N GLY A 242 0.81 7.99 -2.66
CA GLY A 242 0.55 9.40 -2.94
C GLY A 242 -0.88 9.87 -2.64
N SER A 243 -1.79 8.99 -2.22
CA SER A 243 -3.14 9.39 -1.80
C SER A 243 -3.24 9.89 -0.35
N GLY A 244 -2.17 9.78 0.43
CA GLY A 244 -2.15 10.18 1.84
C GLY A 244 -2.42 9.06 2.84
N LYS A 245 -2.41 7.78 2.42
CA LYS A 245 -2.70 6.63 3.30
C LYS A 245 -1.85 6.63 4.58
N SER A 246 -0.52 6.68 4.46
CA SER A 246 0.36 6.70 5.64
C SER A 246 0.21 8.01 6.43
N THR A 247 -0.02 9.15 5.78
CA THR A 247 -0.28 10.43 6.45
C THR A 247 -1.47 10.33 7.39
N HIS A 248 -2.60 9.80 6.94
CA HIS A 248 -3.80 9.62 7.75
C HIS A 248 -3.72 8.39 8.67
N GLY A 249 -2.99 7.32 8.28
CA GLY A 249 -2.75 6.13 9.09
C GLY A 249 -1.92 6.40 10.34
N PHE A 250 -0.93 7.29 10.24
CA PHE A 250 -0.10 7.74 11.36
C PHE A 250 -0.60 9.01 12.03
N TYR A 251 -1.71 9.57 11.57
CA TYR A 251 -2.21 10.80 12.16
C TYR A 251 -2.70 10.58 13.59
N THR A 252 -2.30 11.49 14.47
CA THR A 252 -2.73 11.54 15.87
C THR A 252 -3.01 12.98 16.28
N TRP A 253 -4.04 13.18 17.10
CA TRP A 253 -4.26 14.48 17.72
C TRP A 253 -3.33 14.63 18.92
N THR A 254 -2.49 15.65 18.88
CA THR A 254 -1.44 15.90 19.86
C THR A 254 -1.63 17.28 20.49
N GLU A 255 -0.94 17.57 21.59
CA GLU A 255 -0.95 18.90 22.18
C GLU A 255 -0.47 19.99 21.19
N ARG A 256 0.50 19.62 20.35
CA ARG A 256 1.05 20.49 19.34
C ARG A 256 0.01 20.90 18.30
N ASN A 257 -0.65 19.93 17.67
CA ASN A 257 -1.62 20.21 16.60
C ASN A 257 -2.99 20.66 17.15
N SER A 258 -3.33 20.34 18.37
CA SER A 258 -4.59 20.79 19.01
C SER A 258 -4.75 22.30 19.08
N LYS A 259 -3.66 23.04 19.19
CA LYS A 259 -3.68 24.50 19.14
C LYS A 259 -4.16 25.00 17.78
N ILE A 260 -3.71 24.36 16.69
CA ILE A 260 -4.13 24.69 15.33
C ILE A 260 -5.64 24.42 15.17
N TYR A 261 -6.14 23.33 15.75
CA TYR A 261 -7.58 22.99 15.70
C TYR A 261 -8.42 23.98 16.49
N LEU A 262 -7.95 24.38 17.66
CA LEU A 262 -8.65 25.37 18.48
C LEU A 262 -8.73 26.72 17.75
N GLU A 263 -7.65 27.18 17.13
CA GLU A 263 -7.59 28.42 16.38
C GLU A 263 -8.44 28.37 15.10
N LYS A 264 -8.34 27.30 14.32
CA LYS A 264 -9.02 27.19 13.02
C LYS A 264 -10.50 26.81 13.12
N PHE A 265 -10.84 25.93 14.06
CA PHE A 265 -12.14 25.27 14.12
C PHE A 265 -12.88 25.48 15.44
N GLY A 266 -12.26 26.19 16.41
CA GLY A 266 -12.87 26.50 17.71
C GLY A 266 -13.07 25.26 18.61
N LEU A 267 -12.32 24.16 18.38
CA LEU A 267 -12.46 22.93 19.13
C LEU A 267 -11.08 22.32 19.42
N ASN A 268 -10.86 21.91 20.67
CA ASN A 268 -9.68 21.13 21.05
C ASN A 268 -9.97 19.64 20.91
N PRO A 269 -9.35 18.92 19.95
CA PRO A 269 -9.59 17.50 19.77
C PRO A 269 -9.34 16.62 21.00
N LEU A 270 -8.38 16.99 21.85
CA LEU A 270 -8.00 16.22 23.05
C LEU A 270 -9.09 16.15 24.12
N GLU A 271 -10.09 17.02 24.05
CA GLU A 271 -11.28 16.93 24.90
C GLU A 271 -12.25 15.83 24.44
N TYR A 272 -12.10 15.36 23.22
CA TYR A 272 -13.03 14.43 22.56
C TYR A 272 -12.39 13.13 22.10
N VAL A 273 -11.06 13.02 22.14
CA VAL A 273 -10.31 11.81 21.70
C VAL A 273 -9.40 11.33 22.80
N ARG A 274 -9.33 10.01 22.96
CA ARG A 274 -8.39 9.31 23.85
C ARG A 274 -8.01 7.96 23.26
N ASP A 275 -7.09 7.27 23.90
CA ASP A 275 -6.66 5.89 23.57
C ASP A 275 -6.26 5.73 22.10
N GLN A 276 -5.56 6.74 21.55
CA GLN A 276 -5.12 6.71 20.15
C GLN A 276 -4.02 5.65 19.96
N LYS A 277 -4.17 4.82 18.91
CA LYS A 277 -3.25 3.73 18.61
C LYS A 277 -3.03 3.60 17.12
N ILE A 278 -1.77 3.56 16.72
CA ILE A 278 -1.33 3.21 15.37
C ILE A 278 -1.07 1.71 15.36
N ARG A 279 -1.82 0.95 14.56
CA ARG A 279 -1.79 -0.50 14.52
C ARG A 279 -0.94 -1.07 13.39
N ASN A 280 -1.20 -0.59 12.18
CA ASN A 280 -0.49 -1.06 10.98
C ASN A 280 -0.64 -0.03 9.86
N ASP A 281 0.35 0.07 8.94
CA ASP A 281 0.35 1.10 7.89
C ASP A 281 -0.04 0.60 6.50
N ASP A 282 0.33 -0.62 6.11
CA ASP A 282 0.38 -0.94 4.69
C ASP A 282 -0.65 -1.96 4.22
N ILE A 283 -0.64 -3.16 4.79
CA ILE A 283 -1.58 -4.22 4.42
C ILE A 283 -2.17 -4.83 5.69
N VAL A 284 -3.48 -4.99 5.70
CA VAL A 284 -4.23 -5.60 6.79
C VAL A 284 -5.10 -6.75 6.30
N ALA A 285 -5.45 -7.67 7.18
CA ALA A 285 -6.47 -8.67 6.92
C ALA A 285 -7.77 -8.30 7.66
N ILE A 286 -8.81 -8.04 6.90
CA ILE A 286 -10.14 -7.82 7.45
C ILE A 286 -10.83 -9.17 7.55
N CYS A 287 -11.19 -9.55 8.75
CA CYS A 287 -11.94 -10.74 9.04
C CYS A 287 -13.25 -10.36 9.76
N GLU A 288 -14.14 -11.30 9.92
CA GLU A 288 -15.44 -11.03 10.55
C GLU A 288 -15.30 -10.54 12.01
N ASP A 289 -14.33 -11.07 12.73
CA ASP A 289 -14.10 -10.86 14.17
C ASP A 289 -13.26 -9.61 14.47
N ARG A 290 -12.29 -9.29 13.62
CA ARG A 290 -11.37 -8.14 13.79
C ARG A 290 -10.55 -7.85 12.54
N VAL A 291 -9.76 -6.80 12.62
CA VAL A 291 -8.73 -6.47 11.62
C VAL A 291 -7.36 -6.88 12.16
N TYR A 292 -6.62 -7.65 11.39
CA TYR A 292 -5.28 -8.12 11.74
C TYR A 292 -4.22 -7.33 10.99
N GLY A 293 -3.18 -6.88 11.68
CA GLY A 293 -2.00 -6.30 11.08
C GLY A 293 -1.08 -7.33 10.45
N SER A 294 -0.38 -6.95 9.40
CA SER A 294 0.55 -7.85 8.71
C SER A 294 1.95 -7.85 9.28
N GLU A 295 2.43 -6.72 9.77
CA GLU A 295 3.84 -6.46 10.06
C GLU A 295 4.01 -5.91 11.49
N ARG A 296 5.19 -6.16 12.07
CA ARG A 296 5.59 -5.62 13.37
C ARG A 296 6.02 -4.15 13.28
N GLY A 297 6.72 -3.78 12.20
CA GLY A 297 7.16 -2.43 11.91
C GLY A 297 6.35 -1.81 10.78
N ALA A 298 6.77 -0.63 10.34
CA ALA A 298 6.21 0.02 9.16
C ALA A 298 7.33 0.44 8.19
N TRP A 299 6.98 0.51 6.90
CA TRP A 299 7.88 0.98 5.86
C TRP A 299 7.24 2.18 5.18
N VAL A 300 7.65 3.37 5.62
CA VAL A 300 6.98 4.62 5.33
C VAL A 300 7.75 5.46 4.31
N LYS A 301 7.00 6.29 3.59
CA LYS A 301 7.56 7.33 2.72
C LYS A 301 8.03 8.49 3.60
N THR A 302 9.23 8.99 3.34
CA THR A 302 9.85 10.05 4.16
C THR A 302 10.00 11.39 3.47
N GLU A 303 9.87 11.45 2.14
CA GLU A 303 9.95 12.74 1.47
C GLU A 303 8.77 13.65 1.87
N ASP A 304 9.08 14.90 2.07
CA ASP A 304 8.15 15.94 2.49
C ASP A 304 7.53 15.67 3.89
N LEU A 305 8.16 14.80 4.70
CA LEU A 305 7.80 14.57 6.09
C LEU A 305 8.20 15.79 6.93
N THR A 306 7.26 16.28 7.71
CA THR A 306 7.45 17.45 8.57
C THR A 306 7.12 17.14 10.03
N PRO A 307 7.63 17.93 10.99
CA PRO A 307 7.36 17.75 12.41
C PRO A 307 5.87 17.83 12.79
N GLU A 308 5.01 18.38 11.94
CA GLU A 308 3.55 18.41 12.14
C GLU A 308 2.93 17.01 12.05
N GLN A 309 3.57 16.09 11.34
CA GLN A 309 3.23 14.67 11.29
C GLN A 309 3.93 13.91 12.43
N GLU A 310 3.67 14.34 13.67
CA GLU A 310 4.45 14.07 14.87
C GLU A 310 4.79 12.58 15.06
N ALA A 311 3.80 11.69 14.99
CA ALA A 311 4.03 10.25 15.21
C ALA A 311 4.99 9.64 14.18
N MET A 312 4.82 9.98 12.91
CA MET A 312 5.69 9.49 11.83
C MET A 312 7.07 10.15 11.89
N TRP A 313 7.12 11.46 12.20
CA TRP A 313 8.36 12.19 12.41
C TRP A 313 9.20 11.58 13.53
N ASN A 314 8.60 11.30 14.67
CA ASN A 314 9.29 10.68 15.82
C ASN A 314 9.87 9.32 15.44
N ALA A 315 9.08 8.48 14.78
CA ALA A 315 9.53 7.16 14.34
C ALA A 315 10.65 7.22 13.30
N CYS A 316 10.58 8.13 12.33
CA CYS A 316 11.62 8.31 11.31
C CYS A 316 12.88 8.99 11.86
N SER A 317 12.76 9.84 12.87
CA SER A 317 13.89 10.50 13.53
C SER A 317 14.56 9.66 14.62
N SER A 318 14.00 8.48 14.92
CA SER A 318 14.54 7.55 15.91
C SER A 318 15.94 7.04 15.50
N PRO A 319 16.87 6.85 16.45
CA PRO A 319 18.17 6.21 16.17
C PRO A 319 18.04 4.74 15.72
N ARG A 320 16.86 4.13 15.87
CA ARG A 320 16.56 2.78 15.40
C ARG A 320 16.04 2.73 13.96
N ALA A 321 15.67 3.88 13.38
CA ALA A 321 15.14 3.93 12.03
C ALA A 321 16.17 3.46 11.00
N LEU A 322 15.70 2.76 9.96
CA LEU A 322 16.53 2.22 8.90
C LEU A 322 16.12 2.86 7.58
N HIS A 323 16.93 3.78 7.11
CA HIS A 323 16.62 4.62 5.96
C HIS A 323 17.02 3.98 4.64
N GLU A 324 16.27 4.28 3.61
CA GLU A 324 16.57 3.93 2.22
C GLU A 324 16.46 5.17 1.35
N ASN A 325 17.56 5.52 0.64
CA ASN A 325 17.61 6.67 -0.26
C ASN A 325 17.33 8.01 0.44
N THR A 326 17.71 8.13 1.71
CA THR A 326 17.53 9.34 2.52
C THR A 326 18.86 10.06 2.63
N GLU A 327 18.86 11.37 2.44
CA GLU A 327 20.02 12.23 2.60
C GLU A 327 20.27 12.56 4.08
N PHE A 328 21.32 13.31 4.34
CA PHE A 328 21.59 13.91 5.64
C PHE A 328 21.54 15.45 5.52
N ASN A 329 21.11 16.10 6.59
CA ASN A 329 21.11 17.54 6.69
C ASN A 329 22.52 18.07 7.09
N SER A 330 22.68 19.39 7.21
CA SER A 330 23.95 20.03 7.59
C SER A 330 24.48 19.59 8.95
N GLU A 331 23.64 19.02 9.81
CA GLU A 331 24.03 18.49 11.12
C GLU A 331 24.39 17.00 11.09
N GLY A 332 24.22 16.33 9.94
CA GLY A 332 24.48 14.91 9.77
C GLY A 332 23.32 14.00 10.20
N ASN A 333 22.14 14.55 10.49
CA ASN A 333 20.92 13.80 10.78
C ASN A 333 20.17 13.46 9.48
N PRO A 334 19.26 12.45 9.49
CA PRO A 334 18.43 12.16 8.33
C PRO A 334 17.65 13.41 7.89
N SER A 335 17.67 13.71 6.58
CA SER A 335 16.89 14.78 5.98
C SER A 335 15.69 14.21 5.25
N PHE A 336 14.52 14.79 5.48
CA PHE A 336 13.27 14.39 4.84
C PHE A 336 12.79 15.40 3.78
N GLU A 337 13.62 16.43 3.49
CA GLU A 337 13.31 17.48 2.50
C GLU A 337 13.69 17.06 1.08
N GLY A 338 14.68 16.22 0.93
CA GLY A 338 15.23 15.81 -0.35
C GLY A 338 15.33 14.32 -0.55
N VAL A 339 15.87 13.94 -1.69
CA VAL A 339 16.22 12.58 -2.04
C VAL A 339 17.59 12.55 -2.65
N LEU A 340 18.40 11.61 -2.21
CA LEU A 340 19.75 11.33 -2.72
C LEU A 340 19.78 11.30 -4.27
N PHE A 341 18.70 10.89 -4.91
CA PHE A 341 18.61 10.72 -6.35
C PHE A 341 18.40 11.98 -7.18
N GLN A 342 18.18 13.13 -6.57
CA GLN A 342 18.18 14.39 -7.34
C GLN A 342 19.53 14.61 -8.01
N TYR A 343 20.61 14.15 -7.39
CA TYR A 343 21.97 14.24 -7.93
C TYR A 343 22.28 13.23 -9.04
N PHE A 344 21.51 12.17 -9.15
CA PHE A 344 21.70 11.14 -10.16
C PHE A 344 20.74 11.29 -11.36
N GLY A 345 20.05 12.42 -11.50
CA GLY A 345 19.11 12.66 -12.59
C GLY A 345 17.88 11.75 -12.56
N MET A 346 17.65 11.05 -11.47
CA MET A 346 16.48 10.20 -11.30
C MET A 346 15.27 11.04 -10.89
N LEU A 347 14.21 10.92 -11.64
CA LEU A 347 13.05 11.79 -11.56
C LEU A 347 12.00 11.35 -10.53
N ASN A 348 12.19 10.23 -9.87
CA ASN A 348 11.28 9.70 -8.88
C ASN A 348 11.87 9.86 -7.49
N ARG A 349 11.28 10.70 -6.70
CA ARG A 349 11.48 10.74 -5.26
C ARG A 349 11.04 9.39 -4.68
N ASN A 350 11.91 8.70 -3.97
CA ASN A 350 11.65 7.37 -3.42
C ASN A 350 12.43 7.09 -2.14
N ALA A 351 12.51 8.06 -1.24
CA ALA A 351 13.07 7.86 0.09
C ALA A 351 12.07 7.12 0.98
N ARG A 352 12.58 6.19 1.77
CA ARG A 352 11.79 5.32 2.65
C ARG A 352 12.51 5.10 3.98
N SER A 353 11.74 4.71 4.99
CA SER A 353 12.31 4.24 6.25
C SER A 353 11.54 3.04 6.77
N VAL A 354 12.27 2.04 7.25
CA VAL A 354 11.74 1.02 8.15
C VAL A 354 11.75 1.63 9.55
N VAL A 355 10.59 1.68 10.17
CA VAL A 355 10.39 2.25 11.51
C VAL A 355 9.71 1.27 12.44
N TYR A 356 9.98 1.43 13.72
CA TYR A 356 9.30 0.68 14.78
C TYR A 356 8.08 1.45 15.23
N LEU A 357 6.95 0.77 15.36
CA LEU A 357 5.70 1.40 15.78
C LEU A 357 5.78 1.97 17.21
N GLU A 358 6.62 1.37 18.05
CA GLU A 358 6.92 1.85 19.40
C GLU A 358 7.46 3.29 19.41
N ASP A 359 8.24 3.65 18.39
CA ASP A 359 8.86 4.98 18.29
C ASP A 359 7.87 6.08 17.88
N THR A 360 6.66 5.71 17.48
CA THR A 360 5.58 6.68 17.21
C THR A 360 5.04 7.35 18.47
N GLY A 361 5.18 6.71 19.64
CA GLY A 361 4.54 7.10 20.90
C GLY A 361 3.07 6.66 21.03
N TYR A 362 2.50 6.00 20.01
CA TYR A 362 1.08 5.62 19.93
C TYR A 362 0.87 4.13 19.64
N PHE A 363 1.76 3.29 20.11
CA PHE A 363 1.70 1.84 19.93
C PHE A 363 1.72 1.13 21.29
N ASP A 364 0.78 0.21 21.50
CA ASP A 364 0.63 -0.56 22.75
C ASP A 364 1.14 -2.00 22.66
N GLY A 365 1.95 -2.33 21.65
CA GLY A 365 2.45 -3.68 21.42
C GLY A 365 1.52 -4.57 20.57
N GLN A 366 0.35 -4.05 20.14
CA GLN A 366 -0.63 -4.80 19.36
C GLN A 366 -0.79 -4.22 17.97
N VAL A 367 -0.62 -5.05 16.94
CA VAL A 367 -0.87 -4.68 15.52
C VAL A 367 -2.29 -5.00 15.07
N ASP A 368 -3.00 -5.82 15.84
CA ASP A 368 -4.38 -6.22 15.55
C ASP A 368 -5.35 -5.27 16.25
N SER A 369 -6.53 -5.09 15.67
CA SER A 369 -7.60 -4.31 16.31
C SER A 369 -8.23 -5.04 17.50
N ASP A 370 -8.85 -4.27 18.39
CA ASP A 370 -9.56 -4.83 19.56
C ASP A 370 -10.93 -5.45 19.20
N GLY A 371 -11.38 -5.29 17.94
CA GLY A 371 -12.65 -5.82 17.46
C GLY A 371 -12.83 -5.62 15.96
N PRO A 372 -14.02 -5.90 15.41
CA PRO A 372 -14.28 -5.69 14.00
C PRO A 372 -14.21 -4.21 13.62
N MET A 373 -13.90 -3.95 12.37
CA MET A 373 -13.91 -2.62 11.79
C MET A 373 -15.31 -1.99 11.92
N ASN A 374 -15.36 -0.74 12.35
CA ASN A 374 -16.60 0.04 12.39
C ASN A 374 -16.52 1.37 11.62
N THR A 375 -15.35 1.72 11.14
CA THR A 375 -15.13 2.90 10.30
C THR A 375 -14.16 2.58 9.18
N ALA A 376 -14.52 2.95 7.97
CA ALA A 376 -13.74 2.73 6.76
C ALA A 376 -13.58 4.02 5.97
N VAL A 377 -12.42 4.22 5.39
CA VAL A 377 -12.12 5.36 4.52
C VAL A 377 -11.47 4.89 3.24
N PHE A 378 -12.03 5.26 2.10
CA PHE A 378 -11.42 5.12 0.79
C PHE A 378 -10.81 6.47 0.38
N LEU A 379 -9.48 6.53 0.30
CA LEU A 379 -8.79 7.68 -0.27
C LEU A 379 -8.92 7.60 -1.79
N SER A 380 -9.89 8.31 -2.30
CA SER A 380 -10.28 8.30 -3.71
C SER A 380 -10.11 9.70 -4.31
N PRO A 381 -8.86 10.14 -4.50
CA PRO A 381 -8.62 11.43 -5.13
C PRO A 381 -9.22 11.46 -6.52
N GLY A 382 -9.82 12.59 -6.86
CA GLY A 382 -10.47 12.81 -8.14
C GLY A 382 -10.60 14.30 -8.43
N TYR A 383 -11.19 14.59 -9.58
CA TYR A 383 -11.38 15.95 -10.08
C TYR A 383 -12.86 16.22 -10.37
N PHE A 384 -13.23 17.43 -10.62
CA PHE A 384 -14.50 17.88 -11.18
C PHE A 384 -15.71 17.63 -10.29
N THR A 385 -16.14 16.38 -10.15
CA THR A 385 -17.39 15.97 -9.49
C THR A 385 -17.21 15.45 -8.07
N ASP A 386 -15.98 15.43 -7.56
CA ASP A 386 -15.72 14.87 -6.25
C ASP A 386 -15.90 15.92 -5.15
N TYR A 387 -16.76 15.61 -4.19
CA TYR A 387 -16.79 16.30 -2.91
C TYR A 387 -15.52 16.00 -2.11
N ALA A 388 -15.17 16.89 -1.18
CA ALA A 388 -14.05 16.62 -0.27
C ALA A 388 -14.27 15.33 0.53
N TRP A 389 -15.49 15.12 1.00
CA TRP A 389 -15.87 13.98 1.82
C TRP A 389 -17.30 13.56 1.48
N VAL A 390 -17.50 12.25 1.33
CA VAL A 390 -18.85 11.66 1.20
C VAL A 390 -18.97 10.45 2.11
N LYS A 391 -20.19 10.13 2.54
CA LYS A 391 -20.54 8.92 3.26
C LYS A 391 -21.28 7.97 2.33
N LEU A 392 -20.79 6.74 2.22
CA LEU A 392 -21.45 5.67 1.47
C LEU A 392 -22.40 4.93 2.40
N ASN A 393 -23.65 4.85 2.02
CA ASN A 393 -24.73 4.40 2.92
C ASN A 393 -25.34 3.04 2.54
N LYS A 394 -24.84 2.39 1.48
CA LYS A 394 -25.34 1.10 1.00
C LYS A 394 -24.20 0.13 0.72
N PRO A 395 -24.28 -1.14 1.17
CA PRO A 395 -23.24 -2.14 0.96
C PRO A 395 -22.81 -2.31 -0.50
N GLU A 396 -23.74 -2.28 -1.46
CA GLU A 396 -23.45 -2.38 -2.89
C GLU A 396 -22.64 -1.19 -3.42
N PHE A 397 -22.90 0.03 -2.92
CA PHE A 397 -22.12 1.22 -3.24
C PHE A 397 -20.71 1.14 -2.67
N ILE A 398 -20.59 0.67 -1.44
CA ILE A 398 -19.31 0.47 -0.76
C ILE A 398 -18.47 -0.56 -1.52
N ALA A 399 -19.06 -1.69 -1.89
CA ALA A 399 -18.39 -2.73 -2.66
C ALA A 399 -17.98 -2.24 -4.06
N LYS A 400 -18.83 -1.44 -4.73
CA LYS A 400 -18.49 -0.83 -6.03
C LYS A 400 -17.35 0.16 -5.91
N ALA A 401 -17.35 1.03 -4.89
CA ALA A 401 -16.26 1.97 -4.65
C ALA A 401 -14.92 1.26 -4.38
N LEU A 402 -14.95 0.14 -3.64
CA LEU A 402 -13.79 -0.70 -3.41
C LEU A 402 -13.33 -1.40 -4.71
N ALA A 403 -14.28 -1.92 -5.51
CA ALA A 403 -13.97 -2.52 -6.81
C ALA A 403 -13.36 -1.51 -7.78
N ASP A 404 -13.84 -0.28 -7.78
CA ASP A 404 -13.28 0.79 -8.60
C ASP A 404 -11.85 1.13 -8.17
N GLY A 405 -11.60 1.23 -6.87
CA GLY A 405 -10.31 1.68 -6.34
C GLY A 405 -9.84 2.96 -7.04
N ARG A 406 -10.77 3.92 -7.24
CA ARG A 406 -10.49 5.14 -8.02
C ARG A 406 -9.40 5.97 -7.37
N THR A 407 -8.45 6.39 -8.19
CA THR A 407 -7.30 7.20 -7.78
C THR A 407 -6.84 8.12 -8.90
N VAL A 408 -5.86 8.95 -8.61
CA VAL A 408 -5.19 9.79 -9.60
C VAL A 408 -3.74 9.33 -9.73
N GLY A 409 -3.25 9.21 -10.95
CA GLY A 409 -1.88 8.80 -11.21
C GLY A 409 -0.85 9.71 -10.54
N HIS A 410 0.09 9.11 -9.82
CA HIS A 410 1.16 9.80 -9.11
C HIS A 410 2.52 9.55 -9.80
N PRO A 411 3.48 10.49 -9.80
CA PRO A 411 4.79 10.32 -10.42
C PRO A 411 5.55 9.07 -9.99
N ALA A 412 5.36 8.63 -8.73
CA ALA A 412 5.95 7.40 -8.21
C ALA A 412 5.35 6.12 -8.81
N GLN A 413 4.25 6.18 -9.54
CA GLN A 413 3.61 5.03 -10.20
C GLN A 413 3.99 4.91 -11.68
N ALA A 414 3.64 5.92 -12.49
CA ALA A 414 4.00 5.99 -13.90
C ALA A 414 3.89 7.44 -14.39
N ARG A 415 4.91 7.94 -15.09
CA ARG A 415 4.96 9.34 -15.55
C ARG A 415 3.82 9.70 -16.49
N GLU A 416 3.53 8.80 -17.41
CA GLU A 416 2.49 8.96 -18.44
C GLU A 416 1.07 8.98 -17.85
N LEU A 417 0.92 8.54 -16.60
CA LEU A 417 -0.36 8.46 -15.90
C LEU A 417 -0.58 9.61 -14.91
N VAL A 418 0.43 10.47 -14.73
CA VAL A 418 0.34 11.58 -13.76
C VAL A 418 -0.84 12.48 -14.06
N GLY A 419 -1.64 12.75 -13.04
CA GLY A 419 -2.83 13.60 -13.13
C GLY A 419 -4.04 12.95 -13.82
N ARG A 420 -3.94 11.73 -14.34
CA ARG A 420 -5.08 11.02 -14.93
C ARG A 420 -5.83 10.19 -13.89
N VAL A 421 -7.14 10.15 -14.00
CA VAL A 421 -7.97 9.26 -13.19
C VAL A 421 -7.69 7.81 -13.60
N ARG A 422 -7.50 6.96 -12.61
CA ARG A 422 -7.24 5.53 -12.75
C ARG A 422 -8.19 4.73 -11.86
N PHE A 423 -8.42 3.50 -12.25
CA PHE A 423 -9.17 2.52 -11.47
C PHE A 423 -8.24 1.36 -11.17
N VAL A 424 -7.97 1.15 -9.89
CA VAL A 424 -7.11 0.08 -9.37
C VAL A 424 -7.92 -0.66 -8.30
N PRO A 425 -8.53 -1.78 -8.66
CA PRO A 425 -9.41 -2.51 -7.75
C PRO A 425 -8.78 -2.69 -6.36
N ARG A 426 -9.57 -2.42 -5.32
CA ARG A 426 -9.14 -2.53 -3.92
C ARG A 426 -7.94 -1.66 -3.54
N TYR A 427 -7.61 -0.65 -4.36
CA TYR A 427 -6.38 0.13 -4.18
C TYR A 427 -5.13 -0.76 -4.08
N SER A 428 -5.13 -1.93 -4.74
CA SER A 428 -4.07 -2.93 -4.60
C SER A 428 -3.58 -3.42 -5.95
N GLU A 429 -2.27 -3.42 -6.13
CA GLU A 429 -1.56 -4.04 -7.27
C GLU A 429 -0.83 -5.33 -6.83
N PHE A 430 -1.26 -5.92 -5.68
CA PHE A 430 -0.54 -7.03 -5.02
C PHE A 430 -1.36 -8.31 -4.93
N THR A 431 -2.47 -8.39 -5.64
CA THR A 431 -3.36 -9.56 -5.62
C THR A 431 -2.77 -10.71 -6.43
N ILE A 432 -2.77 -11.91 -5.87
CA ILE A 432 -2.34 -13.15 -6.51
C ILE A 432 -3.23 -14.31 -6.08
N GLY A 433 -3.32 -15.35 -6.90
CA GLY A 433 -3.95 -16.64 -6.59
C GLY A 433 -5.46 -16.62 -6.60
N VAL A 434 -6.08 -15.47 -6.33
CA VAL A 434 -7.52 -15.21 -6.48
C VAL A 434 -7.71 -13.80 -7.03
N GLY A 435 -8.82 -13.56 -7.73
CA GLY A 435 -9.09 -12.25 -8.34
C GLY A 435 -9.46 -11.18 -7.30
N ASP A 436 -9.33 -9.92 -7.69
CA ASP A 436 -9.78 -8.79 -6.87
C ASP A 436 -11.28 -8.85 -6.58
N ASP A 437 -12.07 -9.35 -7.53
CA ASP A 437 -13.50 -9.59 -7.37
C ASP A 437 -13.80 -10.50 -6.17
N ALA A 438 -13.04 -11.57 -5.97
CA ALA A 438 -13.23 -12.48 -4.84
C ALA A 438 -13.05 -11.79 -3.48
N HIS A 439 -12.07 -10.90 -3.37
CA HIS A 439 -11.86 -10.09 -2.17
C HIS A 439 -12.96 -9.04 -1.97
N VAL A 440 -13.37 -8.34 -3.04
CA VAL A 440 -14.47 -7.38 -3.00
C VAL A 440 -15.77 -8.06 -2.56
N LEU A 441 -16.07 -9.24 -3.10
CA LEU A 441 -17.26 -10.02 -2.74
C LEU A 441 -17.23 -10.45 -1.29
N ARG A 442 -16.09 -10.90 -0.78
CA ARG A 442 -15.97 -11.26 0.63
C ARG A 442 -16.17 -10.06 1.55
N PHE A 443 -15.62 -8.90 1.18
CA PHE A 443 -15.86 -7.67 1.93
C PHE A 443 -17.33 -7.26 1.90
N TYR A 444 -17.99 -7.36 0.75
CA TYR A 444 -19.43 -7.13 0.59
C TYR A 444 -20.28 -8.05 1.48
N GLU A 445 -19.92 -9.34 1.53
CA GLU A 445 -20.57 -10.31 2.41
C GLU A 445 -20.37 -9.95 3.90
N PHE A 446 -19.19 -9.49 4.29
CA PHE A 446 -18.96 -9.01 5.65
C PHE A 446 -19.85 -7.81 5.99
N LEU A 447 -19.95 -6.83 5.11
CA LEU A 447 -20.81 -5.66 5.32
C LEU A 447 -22.27 -6.08 5.57
N LYS A 448 -22.82 -6.97 4.73
CA LYS A 448 -24.18 -7.49 4.89
C LYS A 448 -24.37 -8.28 6.18
N LYS A 449 -23.39 -9.10 6.53
CA LYS A 449 -23.42 -9.92 7.74
C LYS A 449 -23.31 -9.07 9.00
N TRP A 450 -22.46 -8.06 9.02
CA TRP A 450 -22.36 -7.12 10.11
C TRP A 450 -23.65 -6.32 10.29
N GLU A 451 -24.21 -5.80 9.21
CA GLU A 451 -25.47 -5.08 9.26
C GLU A 451 -26.61 -5.95 9.82
N SER A 452 -26.73 -7.22 9.40
CA SER A 452 -27.73 -8.17 9.91
C SER A 452 -27.56 -8.49 11.40
N LYS A 453 -26.35 -8.31 11.96
CA LYS A 453 -26.03 -8.45 13.39
C LYS A 453 -26.13 -7.14 14.17
N GLY A 454 -26.59 -6.06 13.54
CA GLY A 454 -26.65 -4.74 14.15
C GLY A 454 -25.29 -4.02 14.29
N HIS A 455 -24.21 -4.59 13.72
CA HIS A 455 -22.92 -3.94 13.68
C HIS A 455 -22.83 -3.05 12.44
N ARG A 456 -22.95 -1.74 12.64
CA ARG A 456 -22.92 -0.75 11.56
C ARG A 456 -21.49 -0.29 11.31
N VAL A 457 -21.07 -0.34 10.03
CA VAL A 457 -19.81 0.24 9.56
C VAL A 457 -20.09 1.57 8.89
N GLU A 458 -19.45 2.63 9.35
CA GLU A 458 -19.47 3.93 8.68
C GLU A 458 -18.39 3.98 7.63
N VAL A 459 -18.78 4.24 6.38
CA VAL A 459 -17.82 4.24 5.25
C VAL A 459 -17.79 5.60 4.57
N PHE A 460 -16.60 6.16 4.44
CA PHE A 460 -16.36 7.44 3.82
C PHE A 460 -15.48 7.30 2.58
N MET A 461 -15.66 8.19 1.60
CA MET A 461 -14.67 8.46 0.56
C MET A 461 -14.12 9.86 0.76
N TRP A 462 -12.79 9.99 0.69
CA TRP A 462 -12.09 11.26 0.84
C TRP A 462 -11.31 11.63 -0.40
N ASN A 463 -11.48 12.86 -0.85
CA ASN A 463 -10.67 13.46 -1.90
C ASN A 463 -9.53 14.27 -1.27
N THR A 464 -8.44 13.59 -0.92
CA THR A 464 -7.32 14.20 -0.18
C THR A 464 -6.31 14.94 -1.05
N THR A 465 -6.08 14.47 -2.27
CA THR A 465 -5.01 14.99 -3.15
C THR A 465 -5.52 15.48 -4.50
N GLY A 466 -6.71 15.05 -4.92
CA GLY A 466 -7.37 15.53 -6.13
C GLY A 466 -7.92 16.95 -5.93
N ARG A 467 -8.02 17.69 -7.03
CA ARG A 467 -8.56 19.05 -6.98
C ARG A 467 -10.01 19.06 -7.45
N ILE A 468 -10.89 19.42 -6.56
CA ILE A 468 -12.32 19.61 -6.83
C ILE A 468 -12.48 20.75 -7.85
N VAL A 469 -13.24 20.49 -8.92
CA VAL A 469 -13.48 21.48 -10.00
C VAL A 469 -12.18 22.09 -10.55
N ALA A 470 -11.18 21.24 -10.85
CA ALA A 470 -10.01 21.66 -11.62
C ALA A 470 -10.44 22.07 -13.06
N GLU A 471 -9.65 22.93 -13.70
CA GLU A 471 -9.84 23.19 -15.14
C GLU A 471 -9.73 21.89 -15.93
N TYR A 472 -10.63 21.66 -16.87
CA TYR A 472 -10.67 20.44 -17.65
C TYR A 472 -10.91 20.66 -19.12
N LYS A 473 -10.56 19.66 -19.89
CA LYS A 473 -10.90 19.52 -21.30
C LYS A 473 -11.44 18.12 -21.54
N TRP A 474 -12.28 17.97 -22.54
CA TRP A 474 -12.69 16.64 -22.97
C TRP A 474 -11.59 16.00 -23.81
N GLY A 475 -11.13 14.84 -23.37
CA GLY A 475 -10.18 13.97 -24.05
C GLY A 475 -10.84 12.67 -24.47
N GLU A 476 -10.09 11.84 -25.19
CA GLU A 476 -10.50 10.50 -25.58
C GLU A 476 -9.58 9.46 -24.96
N VAL A 477 -10.15 8.40 -24.42
CA VAL A 477 -9.41 7.24 -23.93
C VAL A 477 -9.88 5.99 -24.64
N LYS A 478 -8.93 5.20 -25.12
CA LYS A 478 -9.20 3.90 -25.73
C LYS A 478 -9.04 2.80 -24.67
N VAL A 479 -10.09 2.00 -24.49
CA VAL A 479 -10.11 0.86 -23.56
C VAL A 479 -10.59 -0.36 -24.34
N GLY A 480 -9.68 -1.28 -24.67
CA GLY A 480 -9.94 -2.34 -25.62
C GLY A 480 -10.29 -1.78 -27.00
N GLU A 481 -11.42 -2.19 -27.55
CA GLU A 481 -11.94 -1.71 -28.84
C GLU A 481 -12.81 -0.46 -28.72
N LYS A 482 -13.17 -0.04 -27.51
CA LYS A 482 -14.05 1.11 -27.27
C LYS A 482 -13.25 2.38 -27.03
N THR A 483 -13.73 3.48 -27.58
CA THR A 483 -13.23 4.84 -27.30
C THR A 483 -14.29 5.57 -26.48
N LEU A 484 -13.87 6.13 -25.34
CA LEU A 484 -14.72 6.93 -24.48
C LEU A 484 -14.22 8.37 -24.47
N ARG A 485 -15.17 9.31 -24.45
CA ARG A 485 -14.89 10.70 -24.15
C ARG A 485 -14.92 10.90 -22.63
N ILE A 486 -13.80 11.35 -22.07
CA ILE A 486 -13.64 11.57 -20.63
C ILE A 486 -13.12 12.97 -20.32
N PRO A 487 -13.48 13.54 -19.16
CA PRO A 487 -12.86 14.79 -18.72
C PRO A 487 -11.44 14.54 -18.26
N GLU A 488 -10.49 15.32 -18.77
CA GLU A 488 -9.09 15.30 -18.35
C GLU A 488 -8.71 16.67 -17.75
N PRO A 489 -7.95 16.71 -16.63
CA PRO A 489 -7.51 17.98 -16.07
C PRO A 489 -6.55 18.69 -17.01
N VAL A 490 -6.64 20.01 -17.07
CA VAL A 490 -5.59 20.85 -17.66
C VAL A 490 -4.39 20.83 -16.72
N LEU A 491 -3.23 20.44 -17.24
CA LEU A 491 -2.01 20.31 -16.43
C LEU A 491 -1.02 21.42 -16.77
N GLN A 492 -0.37 21.96 -15.75
CA GLN A 492 0.80 22.83 -15.87
C GLN A 492 2.02 22.17 -15.23
N ILE A 493 3.20 22.42 -15.79
CA ILE A 493 4.44 21.96 -15.18
C ILE A 493 4.84 22.95 -14.08
N LYS A 494 4.92 22.46 -12.86
CA LYS A 494 5.44 23.21 -11.71
C LYS A 494 6.50 22.37 -11.00
N ASP A 495 7.70 22.91 -10.87
CA ASP A 495 8.86 22.22 -10.29
C ASP A 495 9.17 20.87 -10.99
N GLY A 496 9.02 20.84 -12.34
CA GLY A 496 9.20 19.64 -13.15
C GLY A 496 8.10 18.58 -13.01
N VAL A 497 7.03 18.86 -12.26
CA VAL A 497 5.93 17.92 -12.04
C VAL A 497 4.63 18.48 -12.65
N PRO A 498 3.87 17.68 -13.43
CA PRO A 498 2.54 18.07 -13.88
C PRO A 498 1.59 18.25 -12.69
N LYS A 499 0.95 19.40 -12.58
CA LYS A 499 -0.05 19.72 -11.55
C LYS A 499 -1.32 20.24 -12.22
N PRO A 500 -2.53 19.87 -11.75
CA PRO A 500 -3.77 20.42 -12.26
C PRO A 500 -3.87 21.92 -12.06
N VAL A 501 -4.45 22.63 -13.04
CA VAL A 501 -4.76 24.05 -12.95
C VAL A 501 -6.10 24.25 -12.26
N GLY A 502 -6.22 25.28 -11.45
CA GLY A 502 -7.46 25.62 -10.75
C GLY A 502 -7.87 24.62 -9.68
N GLY A 503 -9.12 24.78 -9.23
CA GLY A 503 -9.74 23.93 -8.22
C GLY A 503 -9.19 24.06 -6.81
N THR A 504 -9.85 23.41 -5.87
CA THR A 504 -9.52 23.39 -4.44
C THR A 504 -9.42 21.97 -3.90
N ARG A 505 -8.87 21.81 -2.71
CA ARG A 505 -8.85 20.54 -1.98
C ARG A 505 -8.87 20.81 -0.47
N PRO A 506 -9.33 19.85 0.35
CA PRO A 506 -9.21 19.97 1.79
C PRO A 506 -7.74 19.88 2.23
N THR A 507 -7.42 20.47 3.36
CA THR A 507 -6.14 20.29 4.05
C THR A 507 -6.19 18.98 4.86
N ILE A 508 -5.03 18.54 5.36
CA ILE A 508 -4.94 17.38 6.27
C ILE A 508 -5.74 17.65 7.54
N GLU A 509 -5.58 18.84 8.11
CA GLU A 509 -6.27 19.25 9.33
C GLU A 509 -7.79 19.30 9.13
N GLU A 510 -8.29 19.85 8.00
CA GLU A 510 -9.71 19.84 7.66
C GLU A 510 -10.26 18.41 7.55
N THR A 511 -9.48 17.51 6.95
CA THR A 511 -9.88 16.10 6.75
C THR A 511 -9.92 15.33 8.08
N GLU A 512 -8.91 15.51 8.94
CA GLU A 512 -8.89 14.87 10.27
C GLU A 512 -9.93 15.50 11.20
N PHE A 513 -10.20 16.80 11.06
CA PHE A 513 -11.28 17.45 11.78
C PHE A 513 -12.65 16.95 11.34
N PHE A 514 -12.86 16.78 10.04
CA PHE A 514 -14.04 16.12 9.51
C PHE A 514 -14.21 14.71 10.09
N LEU A 515 -13.14 13.89 10.10
CA LEU A 515 -13.18 12.56 10.70
C LEU A 515 -13.63 12.60 12.16
N LEU A 516 -13.05 13.51 12.94
CA LEU A 516 -13.43 13.71 14.35
C LEU A 516 -14.93 14.04 14.46
N GLN A 517 -15.42 15.00 13.71
CA GLN A 517 -16.84 15.40 13.76
C GLN A 517 -17.77 14.30 13.24
N ALA A 518 -17.39 13.57 12.19
CA ALA A 518 -18.16 12.46 11.65
C ALA A 518 -18.26 11.30 12.65
N THR A 519 -17.13 10.91 13.25
CA THR A 519 -17.10 9.83 14.24
C THR A 519 -17.79 10.20 15.56
N ARG A 520 -17.86 11.48 15.90
CA ARG A 520 -18.67 12.00 17.03
C ARG A 520 -20.19 11.99 16.72
N GLY A 521 -20.59 11.88 15.45
CA GLY A 521 -21.98 12.01 15.01
C GLY A 521 -22.43 13.47 14.87
N ALA A 522 -21.52 14.43 14.80
CA ALA A 522 -21.82 15.86 14.75
C ALA A 522 -22.11 16.40 13.35
N VAL A 523 -21.72 15.67 12.30
CA VAL A 523 -21.94 16.08 10.90
C VAL A 523 -23.41 15.97 10.54
N LYS A 524 -23.99 17.05 9.99
CA LYS A 524 -25.30 16.99 9.35
C LYS A 524 -25.15 16.62 7.88
N TRP A 525 -25.93 15.67 7.44
CA TRP A 525 -25.86 15.09 6.11
C TRP A 525 -27.02 15.53 5.24
N LYS A 526 -26.79 15.68 3.94
CA LYS A 526 -27.82 15.82 2.90
C LYS A 526 -27.60 14.75 1.81
N PRO A 527 -28.67 14.34 1.10
CA PRO A 527 -28.54 13.42 -0.03
C PRO A 527 -27.64 13.98 -1.13
N HIS A 528 -26.90 13.08 -1.78
CA HIS A 528 -26.12 13.43 -2.98
C HIS A 528 -27.07 13.82 -4.13
N PRO A 529 -26.78 14.86 -4.92
CA PRO A 529 -27.71 15.38 -5.94
C PRO A 529 -28.06 14.41 -7.07
N VAL A 530 -27.29 13.33 -7.23
CA VAL A 530 -27.51 12.30 -8.26
C VAL A 530 -27.92 10.97 -7.63
N TRP A 531 -27.20 10.50 -6.62
CA TRP A 531 -27.42 9.17 -6.03
C TRP A 531 -28.35 9.16 -4.81
N GLY A 532 -28.85 10.35 -4.42
CA GLY A 532 -29.80 10.46 -3.29
C GLY A 532 -29.22 9.93 -1.98
N GLU A 533 -30.06 9.24 -1.22
CA GLU A 533 -29.71 8.68 0.11
C GLU A 533 -28.66 7.56 0.07
N LYS A 534 -28.31 7.05 -1.11
CA LYS A 534 -27.28 6.01 -1.24
C LYS A 534 -25.88 6.57 -0.94
N VAL A 535 -25.71 7.86 -1.19
CA VAL A 535 -24.49 8.62 -0.89
C VAL A 535 -24.90 9.92 -0.20
N LEU A 536 -24.25 10.23 0.91
CA LEU A 536 -24.53 11.43 1.67
C LEU A 536 -23.34 12.38 1.58
N VAL A 537 -23.65 13.68 1.44
CA VAL A 537 -22.64 14.76 1.46
C VAL A 537 -22.84 15.65 2.68
N PRO A 538 -21.77 16.26 3.23
CA PRO A 538 -21.92 17.14 4.39
C PRO A 538 -22.80 18.35 4.06
N ALA A 539 -23.86 18.57 4.83
CA ALA A 539 -24.63 19.82 4.83
C ALA A 539 -24.04 20.83 5.79
N GLU A 540 -23.52 20.33 6.94
CA GLU A 540 -22.87 21.13 7.96
C GLU A 540 -21.83 20.27 8.67
N VAL A 541 -20.64 20.81 8.89
CA VAL A 541 -19.59 20.25 9.74
C VAL A 541 -19.28 21.28 10.81
N PRO A 542 -19.71 21.10 12.07
CA PRO A 542 -19.49 22.09 13.12
C PRO A 542 -18.00 22.44 13.26
N GLY A 543 -17.67 23.71 13.16
CA GLY A 543 -16.29 24.23 13.17
C GLY A 543 -15.69 24.48 11.77
N ILE A 544 -16.25 23.94 10.70
CA ILE A 544 -15.86 24.30 9.33
C ILE A 544 -16.84 25.38 8.81
N PRO A 545 -16.38 26.56 8.37
CA PRO A 545 -17.24 27.61 7.84
C PRO A 545 -18.07 27.13 6.64
N SER A 546 -19.31 27.63 6.53
CA SER A 546 -20.22 27.28 5.43
C SER A 546 -19.64 27.67 4.05
N GLU A 547 -18.92 28.78 3.97
CA GLU A 547 -18.22 29.26 2.77
C GLU A 547 -17.17 28.24 2.35
N ARG A 548 -16.41 27.68 3.31
CA ARG A 548 -15.41 26.65 3.02
C ARG A 548 -16.04 25.35 2.54
N LEU A 549 -17.16 24.93 3.12
CA LEU A 549 -17.91 23.77 2.62
C LEU A 549 -18.42 23.98 1.19
N LYS A 550 -18.85 25.20 0.83
CA LYS A 550 -19.22 25.53 -0.55
C LYS A 550 -18.04 25.45 -1.51
N GLU A 551 -16.86 25.90 -1.10
CA GLU A 551 -15.64 25.75 -1.92
C GLU A 551 -15.29 24.27 -2.16
N LEU A 552 -15.65 23.38 -1.23
CA LEU A 552 -15.42 21.94 -1.30
C LEU A 552 -16.59 21.15 -1.90
N ASP A 553 -17.63 21.84 -2.39
CA ASP A 553 -18.81 21.29 -3.04
C ASP A 553 -18.79 21.58 -4.54
N PRO A 554 -18.60 20.57 -5.42
CA PRO A 554 -18.53 20.79 -6.86
C PRO A 554 -19.81 21.41 -7.45
N THR A 555 -20.96 21.19 -6.84
CA THR A 555 -22.23 21.77 -7.30
C THR A 555 -22.37 23.27 -7.00
N SER A 556 -21.45 23.85 -6.27
CA SER A 556 -21.33 25.31 -6.12
C SER A 556 -20.75 26.01 -7.37
N TYR A 557 -20.10 25.24 -8.26
CA TYR A 557 -19.39 25.75 -9.43
C TYR A 557 -19.93 25.20 -10.75
N LEU A 558 -20.50 24.00 -10.73
CA LEU A 558 -21.02 23.31 -11.90
C LEU A 558 -22.55 23.35 -11.88
N SER A 559 -23.16 23.51 -13.05
CA SER A 559 -24.60 23.24 -13.18
C SER A 559 -24.87 21.76 -12.91
N LEU A 560 -26.09 21.44 -12.50
CA LEU A 560 -26.46 20.05 -12.22
C LEU A 560 -26.34 19.16 -13.45
N ASP A 561 -26.60 19.68 -14.64
CA ASP A 561 -26.52 18.93 -15.89
C ASP A 561 -25.05 18.66 -16.26
N GLU A 562 -24.17 19.67 -16.14
CA GLU A 562 -22.73 19.50 -16.34
C GLU A 562 -22.13 18.51 -15.31
N PHE A 563 -22.51 18.65 -14.03
CA PHE A 563 -22.11 17.72 -12.98
C PHE A 563 -22.50 16.27 -13.30
N ARG A 564 -23.74 16.05 -13.79
CA ARG A 564 -24.22 14.72 -14.22
C ARG A 564 -23.46 14.19 -15.42
N GLU A 565 -23.20 15.01 -16.44
CA GLU A 565 -22.44 14.61 -17.63
C GLU A 565 -21.04 14.13 -17.25
N LEU A 566 -20.32 14.92 -16.45
CA LEU A 566 -18.96 14.57 -15.99
C LEU A 566 -18.95 13.29 -15.16
N LEU A 567 -19.92 13.16 -14.26
CA LEU A 567 -20.03 11.99 -13.39
C LEU A 567 -20.37 10.73 -14.19
N LYS A 568 -21.28 10.84 -15.16
CA LYS A 568 -21.64 9.74 -16.06
C LYS A 568 -20.45 9.23 -16.85
N ALA A 569 -19.65 10.13 -17.41
CA ALA A 569 -18.43 9.75 -18.13
C ALA A 569 -17.44 8.95 -17.26
N GLN A 570 -17.30 9.33 -15.98
CA GLN A 570 -16.44 8.60 -15.03
C GLN A 570 -17.00 7.22 -14.69
N VAL A 571 -18.32 7.10 -14.48
CA VAL A 571 -18.98 5.81 -14.19
C VAL A 571 -18.87 4.87 -15.37
N GLU A 572 -19.08 5.34 -16.59
CA GLU A 572 -18.93 4.54 -17.81
C GLU A 572 -17.48 4.09 -18.01
N TYR A 573 -16.52 4.97 -17.74
CA TYR A 573 -15.10 4.64 -17.81
C TYR A 573 -14.73 3.56 -16.79
N SER A 574 -15.19 3.70 -15.54
CA SER A 574 -14.99 2.67 -14.50
C SER A 574 -15.53 1.31 -14.94
N LYS A 575 -16.77 1.24 -15.40
CA LYS A 575 -17.39 -0.02 -15.87
C LYS A 575 -16.57 -0.70 -16.96
N LEU A 576 -16.09 0.10 -17.92
CA LEU A 576 -15.30 -0.44 -19.02
C LEU A 576 -13.96 -1.00 -18.54
N ILE A 577 -13.29 -0.31 -17.62
CA ILE A 577 -12.05 -0.81 -17.00
C ILE A 577 -12.31 -2.10 -16.21
N LEU A 578 -13.34 -2.15 -15.36
CA LEU A 578 -13.66 -3.35 -14.58
C LEU A 578 -13.99 -4.55 -15.48
N SER A 579 -14.72 -4.30 -16.57
CA SER A 579 -15.00 -5.32 -17.58
C SER A 579 -13.73 -5.82 -18.26
N GLN A 580 -12.81 -4.92 -18.61
CA GLN A 580 -11.54 -5.28 -19.24
C GLN A 580 -10.61 -6.07 -18.30
N LEU A 581 -10.66 -5.75 -17.00
CA LEU A 581 -9.97 -6.51 -15.95
C LEU A 581 -10.63 -7.86 -15.65
N GLY A 582 -11.80 -8.14 -16.24
CA GLY A 582 -12.51 -9.40 -16.10
C GLY A 582 -13.10 -9.64 -14.70
N LEU A 583 -13.35 -8.59 -13.92
CA LEU A 583 -13.95 -8.71 -12.59
C LEU A 583 -15.39 -9.24 -12.68
N LYS A 584 -15.66 -10.31 -11.92
CA LYS A 584 -16.97 -10.96 -11.84
C LYS A 584 -17.73 -10.46 -10.62
N LEU A 585 -18.38 -9.31 -10.75
CA LEU A 585 -19.18 -8.70 -9.70
C LEU A 585 -20.68 -8.98 -9.93
N PRO A 586 -21.50 -9.15 -8.86
CA PRO A 586 -22.94 -9.26 -8.98
C PRO A 586 -23.54 -7.98 -9.60
N PRO A 587 -24.66 -8.08 -10.33
CA PRO A 587 -25.27 -6.93 -10.99
C PRO A 587 -25.58 -5.76 -10.03
N GLU A 588 -26.05 -6.04 -8.82
CA GLU A 588 -26.33 -5.02 -7.81
C GLU A 588 -25.09 -4.23 -7.38
N VAL A 589 -23.91 -4.84 -7.43
CA VAL A 589 -22.63 -4.15 -7.16
C VAL A 589 -22.14 -3.44 -8.42
N LEU A 590 -22.10 -4.15 -9.56
CA LEU A 590 -21.58 -3.60 -10.81
C LEU A 590 -22.33 -2.34 -11.25
N HIS A 591 -23.65 -2.33 -11.07
CA HIS A 591 -24.57 -1.26 -11.47
C HIS A 591 -24.98 -0.33 -10.33
N ALA A 592 -24.35 -0.44 -9.15
CA ALA A 592 -24.72 0.36 -7.98
C ALA A 592 -24.69 1.87 -8.24
N MET A 593 -23.73 2.35 -9.03
CA MET A 593 -23.52 3.77 -9.35
C MET A 593 -24.16 4.21 -10.67
N ASP A 594 -24.99 3.38 -11.30
CA ASP A 594 -25.72 3.76 -12.52
C ASP A 594 -26.77 4.82 -12.26
N PHE A 595 -27.07 5.62 -13.32
CA PHE A 595 -28.04 6.70 -13.32
C PHE A 595 -29.41 6.19 -13.71
#